data_4087b4fdb7c2e638d107f730f79934f7
#
_entry.id   4087b4fdb7c2e638d107f730f79934f7
#
_cell.length_a   1.000
_cell.length_b   1.000
_cell.length_c   1.000
_cell.angle_alpha   90.00
_cell.angle_beta   90.00
_cell.angle_gamma   90.00
#
_symmetry.space_group_name_H-M   'P 1'
#
loop_
_entity.id
_entity.type
_entity.pdbx_description
1 polymer ?
#
loop_
_entity_poly.entity_id
_entity_poly.type
_entity_poly.pdbx_seq_one_letter_code
_entity_poly.pdbx_strand_id
1 'polypeptide(L)'
;MKNKRSIYTIAIIFTCAILSSCSDWLDVNHNPNSAEKVDPGYLFNYAVVNWAGSRTGGDAYIPLSESIQCQADGGDDYGGWAEGYYVIDPYSLGNTWKHYYSVGGNNLQLAIKNAQEATPVNHNGIAQCKIILAQHIYETTMIWGDIPFTEAWVEGVKYPKFDSQEVVLNGVVSLLDEALNEINLDDPLAITDYDIFYKGDMQKWIRLAKSLKFRTLMTMVDKDPTKAEQIGKLISDGGMISSADDNLQFP
;
A
#
# COMPACT_ATOMS: atom_id res chain seq x y z
N MET A 1 51.81 55.50 0.50
CA MET A 1 51.72 54.02 0.47
C MET A 1 50.73 53.43 1.47
N LYS A 2 50.44 54.10 2.58
CA LYS A 2 49.47 53.59 3.59
C LYS A 2 48.03 53.42 3.09
N ASN A 3 47.52 54.37 2.28
CA ASN A 3 46.13 54.34 1.80
C ASN A 3 45.80 53.18 0.82
N LYS A 4 46.78 52.74 0.01
CA LYS A 4 46.52 51.65 -0.95
C LYS A 4 46.35 50.28 -0.22
N ARG A 5 47.13 50.05 0.83
CA ARG A 5 46.96 48.81 1.65
C ARG A 5 45.62 48.73 2.33
N SER A 6 45.10 49.85 2.86
CA SER A 6 43.77 49.89 3.50
C SER A 6 42.65 49.61 2.50
N ILE A 7 42.74 50.10 1.26
CA ILE A 7 41.72 49.86 0.22
C ILE A 7 41.73 48.38 -0.18
N TYR A 8 42.88 47.73 -0.33
CA TYR A 8 42.93 46.30 -0.65
C TYR A 8 42.37 45.45 0.51
N THR A 9 42.62 45.81 1.76
CA THR A 9 42.10 45.09 2.94
C THR A 9 40.57 45.18 2.98
N ILE A 10 39.99 46.39 2.71
CA ILE A 10 38.53 46.59 2.66
C ILE A 10 37.92 45.82 1.47
N ALA A 11 38.56 45.82 0.31
CA ALA A 11 38.11 45.07 -0.86
C ALA A 11 38.09 43.55 -0.59
N ILE A 12 39.11 43.00 0.08
CA ILE A 12 39.17 41.58 0.44
C ILE A 12 38.07 41.22 1.43
N ILE A 13 37.84 42.04 2.48
CA ILE A 13 36.77 41.82 3.43
C ILE A 13 35.41 41.85 2.76
N PHE A 14 35.17 42.77 1.83
CA PHE A 14 33.92 42.89 1.10
C PHE A 14 33.70 41.71 0.14
N THR A 15 34.76 41.21 -0.51
CA THR A 15 34.71 40.01 -1.37
C THR A 15 34.45 38.76 -0.54
N CYS A 16 35.06 38.59 0.64
CA CYS A 16 34.77 37.47 1.54
C CYS A 16 33.35 37.51 2.09
N ALA A 17 32.77 38.68 2.36
CA ALA A 17 31.39 38.83 2.80
C ALA A 17 30.36 38.48 1.72
N ILE A 18 30.70 38.65 0.45
CA ILE A 18 29.83 38.27 -0.69
C ILE A 18 29.88 36.74 -0.92
N LEU A 19 30.98 36.06 -0.56
CA LEU A 19 31.15 34.62 -0.71
C LEU A 19 30.47 33.82 0.40
N SER A 20 30.04 34.45 1.49
CA SER A 20 29.22 33.84 2.53
C SER A 20 27.71 33.95 2.21
N SER A 21 27.35 33.95 0.93
CA SER A 21 25.98 33.91 0.47
C SER A 21 25.29 32.64 0.98
N CYS A 22 24.13 32.80 1.59
CA CYS A 22 23.30 31.75 2.17
C CYS A 22 23.18 30.55 1.22
N SER A 23 23.72 29.40 1.62
CA SER A 23 23.55 28.12 0.92
C SER A 23 22.07 27.77 0.75
N ASP A 24 21.24 28.20 1.68
CA ASP A 24 19.81 27.90 1.72
C ASP A 24 18.99 28.59 0.61
N TRP A 25 19.48 29.72 0.06
CA TRP A 25 18.77 30.39 -1.05
C TRP A 25 18.92 29.66 -2.39
N LEU A 26 19.94 28.84 -2.55
CA LEU A 26 20.18 28.04 -3.77
C LEU A 26 19.58 26.62 -3.67
N ASP A 27 19.04 26.24 -2.51
CA ASP A 27 18.36 24.95 -2.35
C ASP A 27 16.90 25.03 -2.82
N VAL A 28 16.75 25.26 -4.12
CA VAL A 28 15.43 25.30 -4.81
C VAL A 28 14.79 23.91 -4.90
N ASN A 29 15.52 22.85 -4.53
CA ASN A 29 15.00 21.48 -4.55
C ASN A 29 14.33 21.09 -3.23
N HIS A 30 14.53 21.87 -2.17
CA HIS A 30 13.84 21.65 -0.90
C HIS A 30 12.50 22.41 -0.90
N ASN A 31 11.40 21.69 -1.01
CA ASN A 31 10.07 22.28 -0.88
C ASN A 31 9.73 22.44 0.62
N PRO A 32 9.69 23.66 1.19
CA PRO A 32 9.43 23.87 2.60
C PRO A 32 8.01 23.45 3.03
N ASN A 33 7.11 23.25 2.05
CA ASN A 33 5.74 22.77 2.29
C ASN A 33 5.60 21.25 2.09
N SER A 34 6.69 20.55 1.75
CA SER A 34 6.71 19.10 1.65
C SER A 34 7.08 18.50 3.00
N ALA A 35 6.28 17.62 3.54
CA ALA A 35 6.64 16.90 4.74
C ALA A 35 7.84 15.99 4.46
N GLU A 36 8.96 16.16 5.17
CA GLU A 36 10.15 15.31 5.05
C GLU A 36 9.89 13.91 5.56
N LYS A 37 9.08 13.78 6.60
CA LYS A 37 8.62 12.50 7.15
C LYS A 37 7.13 12.56 7.42
N VAL A 38 6.40 11.62 6.85
CA VAL A 38 4.97 11.45 7.09
C VAL A 38 4.79 10.28 8.05
N ASP A 39 3.94 10.46 9.07
CA ASP A 39 3.59 9.37 9.99
C ASP A 39 3.04 8.18 9.20
N PRO A 40 3.54 6.94 9.44
CA PRO A 40 3.04 5.74 8.77
C PRO A 40 1.52 5.56 8.86
N GLY A 41 0.91 6.00 9.96
CA GLY A 41 -0.54 5.91 10.18
C GLY A 41 -1.34 6.76 9.19
N TYR A 42 -0.89 7.95 8.83
CA TYR A 42 -1.56 8.77 7.80
C TYR A 42 -1.54 8.09 6.44
N LEU A 43 -0.38 7.54 6.05
CA LEU A 43 -0.22 6.85 4.78
C LEU A 43 -1.06 5.58 4.72
N PHE A 44 -1.08 4.82 5.82
CA PHE A 44 -1.91 3.64 6.00
C PHE A 44 -3.40 4.00 5.85
N ASN A 45 -3.89 4.98 6.61
CA ASN A 45 -5.29 5.39 6.58
C ASN A 45 -5.70 5.88 5.19
N TYR A 46 -4.85 6.70 4.54
CA TYR A 46 -5.11 7.18 3.19
C TYR A 46 -5.24 6.03 2.18
N ALA A 47 -4.35 5.04 2.24
CA ALA A 47 -4.42 3.86 1.39
C ALA A 47 -5.72 3.06 1.63
N VAL A 48 -6.08 2.85 2.89
CA VAL A 48 -7.28 2.10 3.30
C VAL A 48 -8.57 2.80 2.87
N VAL A 49 -8.70 4.11 3.10
CA VAL A 49 -9.90 4.88 2.73
C VAL A 49 -10.10 4.89 1.21
N ASN A 50 -9.03 5.08 0.44
CA ASN A 50 -9.10 5.04 -1.02
C ASN A 50 -9.48 3.65 -1.54
N TRP A 51 -8.93 2.59 -0.95
CA TRP A 51 -9.29 1.21 -1.29
C TRP A 51 -10.76 0.93 -1.01
N ALA A 52 -11.26 1.29 0.18
CA ALA A 52 -12.66 1.10 0.52
C ALA A 52 -13.59 1.89 -0.42
N GLY A 53 -13.26 3.13 -0.74
CA GLY A 53 -14.02 3.96 -1.69
C GLY A 53 -14.09 3.34 -3.08
N SER A 54 -13.00 2.80 -3.59
CA SER A 54 -12.96 2.11 -4.89
C SER A 54 -13.85 0.86 -4.92
N ARG A 55 -13.88 0.10 -3.81
CA ARG A 55 -14.66 -1.14 -3.71
C ARG A 55 -16.17 -0.93 -3.53
N THR A 56 -16.57 0.13 -2.83
CA THR A 56 -17.97 0.28 -2.36
C THR A 56 -18.80 1.27 -3.15
N GLY A 57 -18.20 2.15 -3.88
CA GLY A 57 -18.93 3.19 -4.63
C GLY A 57 -18.21 3.69 -5.86
N GLY A 58 -17.04 3.11 -6.16
CA GLY A 58 -16.20 3.53 -7.28
C GLY A 58 -16.17 2.56 -8.43
N ASP A 59 -15.15 2.73 -9.25
CA ASP A 59 -14.96 2.03 -10.52
C ASP A 59 -14.82 0.51 -10.42
N ALA A 60 -14.51 -0.04 -9.24
CA ALA A 60 -14.46 -1.49 -9.05
C ALA A 60 -15.85 -2.08 -8.80
N TYR A 61 -16.71 -1.37 -8.06
CA TYR A 61 -18.01 -1.89 -7.64
C TYR A 61 -18.96 -2.12 -8.83
N ILE A 62 -19.18 -1.09 -9.64
CA ILE A 62 -20.15 -1.13 -10.73
C ILE A 62 -19.76 -2.18 -11.77
N PRO A 63 -18.59 -2.12 -12.44
CA PRO A 63 -18.23 -3.07 -13.48
C PRO A 63 -18.22 -4.53 -13.01
N LEU A 64 -17.69 -4.78 -11.80
CA LEU A 64 -17.62 -6.14 -11.27
C LEU A 64 -18.99 -6.68 -10.87
N SER A 65 -19.87 -5.85 -10.29
CA SER A 65 -21.23 -6.27 -9.89
C SER A 65 -22.13 -6.51 -11.10
N GLU A 66 -21.97 -5.75 -12.17
CA GLU A 66 -22.67 -5.97 -13.44
C GLU A 66 -22.16 -7.21 -14.17
N SER A 67 -20.83 -7.42 -14.21
CA SER A 67 -20.23 -8.61 -14.83
C SER A 67 -20.71 -9.92 -14.19
N ILE A 68 -20.96 -9.94 -12.88
CA ILE A 68 -21.51 -11.11 -12.17
C ILE A 68 -23.04 -11.07 -12.07
N GLN A 69 -23.70 -10.12 -12.76
CA GLN A 69 -25.16 -9.98 -12.81
C GLN A 69 -25.85 -9.78 -11.44
N CYS A 70 -25.13 -9.24 -10.46
CA CYS A 70 -25.72 -8.81 -9.19
C CYS A 70 -26.43 -7.47 -9.30
N GLN A 71 -26.10 -6.69 -10.34
CA GLN A 71 -26.67 -5.40 -10.67
C GLN A 71 -26.91 -5.34 -12.17
N ALA A 72 -27.92 -4.61 -12.59
CA ALA A 72 -28.18 -4.31 -14.01
C ALA A 72 -28.26 -2.79 -14.18
N ASP A 73 -27.75 -2.31 -15.30
CA ASP A 73 -27.99 -0.93 -15.72
C ASP A 73 -29.45 -0.71 -16.05
N GLY A 74 -30.03 0.36 -15.52
CA GLY A 74 -31.44 0.72 -15.72
C GLY A 74 -31.79 1.23 -17.12
N GLY A 75 -30.84 1.32 -18.02
CA GLY A 75 -31.05 1.62 -19.43
C GLY A 75 -31.38 3.08 -19.75
N ASP A 76 -31.18 4.00 -18.82
CA ASP A 76 -31.43 5.42 -19.06
C ASP A 76 -30.15 6.22 -19.32
N ASP A 77 -30.21 7.07 -20.31
CA ASP A 77 -29.46 8.25 -20.80
C ASP A 77 -28.01 8.58 -20.28
N TYR A 78 -27.48 7.85 -19.33
CA TYR A 78 -26.14 8.01 -18.80
C TYR A 78 -25.12 6.99 -19.35
N GLY A 79 -25.30 6.58 -20.62
CA GLY A 79 -24.36 5.71 -21.31
C GLY A 79 -24.14 4.42 -20.54
N GLY A 80 -25.04 3.46 -20.72
CA GLY A 80 -25.05 2.20 -20.00
C GLY A 80 -23.66 1.56 -19.94
N TRP A 81 -23.29 1.10 -18.79
CA TRP A 81 -22.06 0.37 -18.59
C TRP A 81 -22.18 -0.96 -19.35
N ALA A 82 -21.30 -1.15 -20.30
CA ALA A 82 -21.34 -2.33 -21.17
C ALA A 82 -20.91 -3.63 -20.47
N GLU A 83 -20.50 -3.53 -19.20
CA GLU A 83 -20.00 -4.63 -18.39
C GLU A 83 -21.06 -5.71 -18.13
N GLY A 84 -22.33 -5.36 -18.09
CA GLY A 84 -23.44 -6.31 -18.03
C GLY A 84 -23.53 -7.23 -19.25
N TYR A 85 -22.93 -6.84 -20.36
CA TYR A 85 -22.76 -7.65 -21.57
C TYR A 85 -21.36 -8.27 -21.70
N TYR A 86 -20.57 -8.25 -20.63
CA TYR A 86 -19.16 -8.68 -20.60
C TYR A 86 -18.23 -7.88 -21.54
N VAL A 87 -18.59 -6.66 -21.84
CA VAL A 87 -17.75 -5.72 -22.59
C VAL A 87 -17.09 -4.79 -21.59
N ILE A 88 -15.90 -5.16 -21.14
CA ILE A 88 -15.11 -4.33 -20.22
C ILE A 88 -14.31 -3.33 -21.06
N ASP A 89 -14.63 -2.07 -20.94
CA ASP A 89 -13.88 -0.97 -21.56
C ASP A 89 -12.54 -0.80 -20.83
N PRO A 90 -11.44 -0.48 -21.54
CA PRO A 90 -10.15 -0.19 -20.89
C PRO A 90 -10.20 0.91 -19.82
N TYR A 91 -11.20 1.77 -19.86
CA TYR A 91 -11.39 2.83 -18.86
C TYR A 91 -12.22 2.37 -17.65
N SER A 92 -13.00 1.31 -17.77
CA SER A 92 -13.95 0.86 -16.72
C SER A 92 -13.29 0.56 -15.38
N LEU A 93 -12.04 0.04 -15.41
CA LEU A 93 -11.25 -0.31 -14.21
C LEU A 93 -9.96 0.51 -14.09
N GLY A 94 -9.77 1.53 -14.94
CA GLY A 94 -8.52 2.29 -14.98
C GLY A 94 -8.21 3.04 -13.70
N ASN A 95 -9.21 3.67 -13.09
CA ASN A 95 -9.04 4.33 -11.80
C ASN A 95 -8.81 3.32 -10.68
N THR A 96 -9.45 2.15 -10.72
CA THR A 96 -9.20 1.06 -9.77
C THR A 96 -7.74 0.62 -9.82
N TRP A 97 -7.16 0.43 -11.01
CA TRP A 97 -5.73 0.16 -11.17
C TRP A 97 -4.86 1.24 -10.52
N LYS A 98 -5.17 2.53 -10.78
CA LYS A 98 -4.47 3.65 -10.16
C LYS A 98 -4.59 3.62 -8.64
N HIS A 99 -5.77 3.32 -8.09
CA HIS A 99 -5.97 3.23 -6.64
C HIS A 99 -5.12 2.11 -6.03
N TYR A 100 -5.03 0.95 -6.65
CA TYR A 100 -4.22 -0.15 -6.12
C TYR A 100 -2.72 0.16 -6.17
N TYR A 101 -2.19 0.68 -7.29
CA TYR A 101 -0.75 0.90 -7.45
C TYR A 101 -0.26 2.24 -6.93
N SER A 102 -0.83 3.36 -7.44
CA SER A 102 -0.31 4.69 -7.13
C SER A 102 -0.75 5.19 -5.77
N VAL A 103 -1.97 4.88 -5.36
CA VAL A 103 -2.51 5.37 -4.09
C VAL A 103 -2.28 4.33 -2.99
N GLY A 104 -2.82 3.12 -3.13
CA GLY A 104 -2.71 2.08 -2.10
C GLY A 104 -1.27 1.59 -1.95
N GLY A 105 -0.74 0.95 -2.98
CA GLY A 105 0.57 0.30 -2.94
C GLY A 105 1.71 1.25 -2.60
N ASN A 106 1.79 2.40 -3.29
CA ASN A 106 2.87 3.36 -3.04
C ASN A 106 2.85 3.94 -1.63
N ASN A 107 1.66 4.30 -1.12
CA ASN A 107 1.57 4.83 0.26
C ASN A 107 1.84 3.75 1.32
N LEU A 108 1.43 2.51 1.10
CA LEU A 108 1.74 1.41 2.02
C LEU A 108 3.24 1.07 2.02
N GLN A 109 3.91 1.09 0.87
CA GLN A 109 5.35 0.90 0.79
C GLN A 109 6.11 2.03 1.50
N LEU A 110 5.67 3.28 1.32
CA LEU A 110 6.25 4.41 2.03
C LEU A 110 5.99 4.34 3.55
N ALA A 111 4.80 3.90 3.96
CA ALA A 111 4.47 3.68 5.37
C ALA A 111 5.37 2.60 6.00
N ILE A 112 5.60 1.49 5.30
CA ILE A 112 6.53 0.43 5.73
C ILE A 112 7.94 1.00 5.91
N LYS A 113 8.44 1.73 4.91
CA LYS A 113 9.76 2.37 4.98
C LYS A 113 9.87 3.32 6.17
N ASN A 114 8.91 4.22 6.34
CA ASN A 114 8.92 5.18 7.45
C ASN A 114 8.83 4.50 8.82
N ALA A 115 8.07 3.40 8.94
CA ALA A 115 7.99 2.61 10.16
C ALA A 115 9.30 1.85 10.46
N GLN A 116 10.03 1.40 9.43
CA GLN A 116 11.35 0.78 9.56
C GLN A 116 12.42 1.80 9.98
N GLU A 117 12.34 3.03 9.49
CA GLU A 117 13.28 4.12 9.81
C GLU A 117 12.94 4.84 11.14
N ALA A 118 11.82 4.51 11.77
CA ALA A 118 11.43 5.07 13.05
C ALA A 118 12.38 4.62 14.18
N THR A 119 12.48 5.42 15.23
CA THR A 119 13.27 5.08 16.41
C THR A 119 12.39 5.26 17.66
N PRO A 120 11.97 4.17 18.31
CA PRO A 120 12.19 2.76 17.94
C PRO A 120 11.42 2.34 16.68
N VAL A 121 11.86 1.25 16.04
CA VAL A 121 11.18 0.65 14.86
C VAL A 121 9.77 0.23 15.24
N ASN A 122 8.78 0.57 14.42
CA ASN A 122 7.39 0.17 14.64
C ASN A 122 7.07 -1.14 13.88
N HIS A 123 7.46 -2.28 14.47
CA HIS A 123 7.28 -3.62 13.89
C HIS A 123 5.80 -3.96 13.61
N ASN A 124 4.91 -3.66 14.55
CA ASN A 124 3.49 -3.92 14.34
C ASN A 124 2.89 -3.02 13.24
N GLY A 125 3.33 -1.77 13.14
CA GLY A 125 2.92 -0.88 12.05
C GLY A 125 3.37 -1.38 10.68
N ILE A 126 4.58 -1.94 10.58
CA ILE A 126 5.09 -2.60 9.37
C ILE A 126 4.16 -3.78 9.01
N ALA A 127 3.82 -4.62 9.99
CA ALA A 127 2.95 -5.78 9.78
C ALA A 127 1.55 -5.36 9.29
N GLN A 128 0.94 -4.36 9.92
CA GLN A 128 -0.37 -3.81 9.51
C GLN A 128 -0.35 -3.36 8.05
N CYS A 129 0.68 -2.60 7.65
CA CYS A 129 0.85 -2.16 6.26
C CYS A 129 1.06 -3.33 5.29
N LYS A 130 1.88 -4.33 5.65
CA LYS A 130 2.10 -5.53 4.82
C LYS A 130 0.83 -6.34 4.63
N ILE A 131 -0.01 -6.49 5.66
CA ILE A 131 -1.28 -7.24 5.58
C ILE A 131 -2.25 -6.56 4.62
N ILE A 132 -2.40 -5.23 4.69
CA ILE A 132 -3.26 -4.49 3.75
C ILE A 132 -2.67 -4.50 2.34
N LEU A 133 -1.35 -4.38 2.20
CA LEU A 133 -0.69 -4.49 0.89
C LEU A 133 -0.91 -5.87 0.26
N ALA A 134 -0.80 -6.94 1.04
CA ALA A 134 -1.11 -8.29 0.58
C ALA A 134 -2.56 -8.43 0.09
N GLN A 135 -3.52 -7.82 0.79
CA GLN A 135 -4.92 -7.76 0.38
C GLN A 135 -5.09 -7.00 -0.95
N HIS A 136 -4.42 -5.86 -1.13
CA HIS A 136 -4.45 -5.09 -2.37
C HIS A 136 -3.91 -5.90 -3.55
N ILE A 137 -2.73 -6.52 -3.38
CA ILE A 137 -2.09 -7.32 -4.42
C ILE A 137 -2.95 -8.53 -4.78
N TYR A 138 -3.52 -9.22 -3.78
CA TYR A 138 -4.45 -10.32 -4.00
C TYR A 138 -5.65 -9.88 -4.86
N GLU A 139 -6.33 -8.81 -4.50
CA GLU A 139 -7.48 -8.31 -5.27
C GLU A 139 -7.08 -7.89 -6.68
N THR A 140 -5.95 -7.21 -6.82
CA THR A 140 -5.45 -6.78 -8.12
C THR A 140 -5.24 -7.97 -9.05
N THR A 141 -4.54 -9.00 -8.60
CA THR A 141 -4.30 -10.19 -9.44
C THR A 141 -5.58 -11.00 -9.70
N MET A 142 -6.57 -10.96 -8.79
CA MET A 142 -7.86 -11.60 -9.03
C MET A 142 -8.70 -10.87 -10.10
N ILE A 143 -8.51 -9.57 -10.28
CA ILE A 143 -9.21 -8.78 -11.30
C ILE A 143 -8.51 -8.87 -12.65
N TRP A 144 -7.18 -8.75 -12.69
CA TRP A 144 -6.41 -8.59 -13.93
C TRP A 144 -5.54 -9.80 -14.31
N GLY A 145 -5.42 -10.81 -13.46
CA GLY A 145 -4.54 -11.96 -13.69
C GLY A 145 -3.06 -11.58 -13.45
N ASP A 146 -2.25 -11.63 -14.50
CA ASP A 146 -0.85 -11.23 -14.44
C ASP A 146 -0.72 -9.73 -14.18
N ILE A 147 0.13 -9.34 -13.23
CA ILE A 147 0.30 -7.95 -12.80
C ILE A 147 1.77 -7.65 -12.45
N PRO A 148 2.22 -6.39 -12.49
CA PRO A 148 3.50 -6.01 -11.93
C PRO A 148 3.54 -6.28 -10.42
N PHE A 149 4.50 -7.08 -9.96
CA PHE A 149 4.66 -7.42 -8.56
C PHE A 149 6.11 -7.34 -8.10
N THR A 150 7.02 -8.16 -8.68
CA THR A 150 8.41 -8.22 -8.21
C THR A 150 9.20 -6.95 -8.48
N GLU A 151 8.80 -6.18 -9.46
CA GLU A 151 9.40 -4.91 -9.83
C GLU A 151 8.49 -3.70 -9.52
N ALA A 152 7.30 -3.94 -8.98
CA ALA A 152 6.42 -2.88 -8.54
C ALA A 152 7.06 -2.08 -7.39
N TRP A 153 6.95 -0.76 -7.45
CA TRP A 153 7.48 0.19 -6.46
C TRP A 153 9.01 0.13 -6.24
N VAL A 154 9.76 -0.52 -7.13
CA VAL A 154 11.22 -0.53 -7.09
C VAL A 154 11.75 0.78 -7.65
N GLU A 155 12.59 1.47 -6.89
CA GLU A 155 13.18 2.75 -7.28
C GLU A 155 13.97 2.61 -8.60
N GLY A 156 13.75 3.54 -9.53
CA GLY A 156 14.40 3.54 -10.84
C GLY A 156 13.74 2.68 -11.90
N VAL A 157 12.83 1.78 -11.56
CA VAL A 157 12.09 0.95 -12.52
C VAL A 157 10.86 1.72 -13.01
N LYS A 158 10.92 2.20 -14.26
CA LYS A 158 9.80 2.95 -14.89
C LYS A 158 8.75 2.05 -15.52
N TYR A 159 9.16 0.88 -15.98
CA TYR A 159 8.33 -0.07 -16.71
C TYR A 159 8.49 -1.46 -16.07
N PRO A 160 7.83 -1.71 -14.92
CA PRO A 160 7.92 -2.99 -14.27
C PRO A 160 7.32 -4.09 -15.15
N LYS A 161 7.94 -5.25 -15.15
CA LYS A 161 7.40 -6.42 -15.86
C LYS A 161 6.11 -6.92 -15.21
N PHE A 162 5.28 -7.57 -16.00
CA PHE A 162 4.16 -8.34 -15.49
C PHE A 162 4.66 -9.71 -15.02
N ASP A 163 4.35 -10.04 -13.78
CA ASP A 163 4.59 -11.36 -13.22
C ASP A 163 3.32 -12.21 -13.37
N SER A 164 3.50 -13.53 -13.55
CA SER A 164 2.35 -14.43 -13.64
C SER A 164 1.54 -14.43 -12.34
N GLN A 165 0.24 -14.66 -12.45
CA GLN A 165 -0.65 -14.73 -11.29
C GLN A 165 -0.15 -15.73 -10.24
N GLU A 166 0.47 -16.83 -10.65
CA GLU A 166 1.08 -17.81 -9.75
C GLU A 166 2.21 -17.19 -8.92
N VAL A 167 3.11 -16.43 -9.55
CA VAL A 167 4.20 -15.71 -8.86
C VAL A 167 3.63 -14.70 -7.88
N VAL A 168 2.61 -13.95 -8.30
CA VAL A 168 1.95 -12.95 -7.46
C VAL A 168 1.30 -13.59 -6.24
N LEU A 169 0.50 -14.64 -6.41
CA LEU A 169 -0.20 -15.31 -5.30
C LEU A 169 0.78 -15.96 -4.31
N ASN A 170 1.87 -16.56 -4.79
CA ASN A 170 2.93 -17.04 -3.90
C ASN A 170 3.60 -15.88 -3.15
N GLY A 171 3.80 -14.74 -3.80
CA GLY A 171 4.31 -13.52 -3.17
C GLY A 171 3.38 -12.97 -2.10
N VAL A 172 2.06 -13.00 -2.32
CA VAL A 172 1.05 -12.63 -1.31
C VAL A 172 1.16 -13.51 -0.07
N VAL A 173 1.31 -14.84 -0.25
CA VAL A 173 1.51 -15.78 0.87
C VAL A 173 2.79 -15.43 1.64
N SER A 174 3.90 -15.17 0.93
CA SER A 174 5.17 -14.79 1.56
C SER A 174 5.06 -13.47 2.33
N LEU A 175 4.40 -12.47 1.76
CA LEU A 175 4.21 -11.16 2.40
C LEU A 175 3.38 -11.27 3.70
N LEU A 176 2.37 -12.16 3.71
CA LEU A 176 1.58 -12.44 4.91
C LEU A 176 2.39 -13.19 5.97
N ASP A 177 3.28 -14.12 5.56
CA ASP A 177 4.19 -14.79 6.50
C ASP A 177 5.21 -13.81 7.10
N GLU A 178 5.77 -12.91 6.29
CA GLU A 178 6.63 -11.84 6.78
C GLU A 178 5.89 -10.96 7.78
N ALA A 179 4.64 -10.57 7.46
CA ALA A 179 3.84 -9.75 8.37
C ALA A 179 3.57 -10.46 9.70
N LEU A 180 3.23 -11.75 9.67
CA LEU A 180 3.01 -12.54 10.89
C LEU A 180 4.28 -12.68 11.74
N ASN A 181 5.45 -12.79 11.10
CA ASN A 181 6.74 -12.86 11.80
C ASN A 181 7.18 -11.50 12.36
N GLU A 182 6.70 -10.40 11.79
CA GLU A 182 7.01 -9.03 12.25
C GLU A 182 6.23 -8.66 13.51
N ILE A 183 5.05 -9.25 13.74
CA ILE A 183 4.17 -8.90 14.86
C ILE A 183 4.82 -9.26 16.19
N ASN A 184 4.90 -8.27 17.06
CA ASN A 184 5.32 -8.42 18.45
C ASN A 184 4.19 -7.95 19.39
N LEU A 185 3.54 -8.90 20.07
CA LEU A 185 2.42 -8.62 20.97
C LEU A 185 2.84 -7.92 22.26
N ASP A 186 4.12 -8.00 22.62
CA ASP A 186 4.68 -7.35 23.82
C ASP A 186 5.09 -5.89 23.54
N ASP A 187 5.14 -5.50 22.25
CA ASP A 187 5.46 -4.13 21.86
C ASP A 187 4.18 -3.30 21.74
N PRO A 188 4.06 -2.19 22.49
CA PRO A 188 2.90 -1.30 22.41
C PRO A 188 2.86 -0.47 21.12
N LEU A 189 3.96 -0.41 20.35
CA LEU A 189 4.00 0.35 19.12
C LEU A 189 3.20 -0.34 18.01
N ALA A 190 2.20 0.36 17.52
CA ALA A 190 1.36 -0.04 16.39
C ALA A 190 0.73 1.20 15.75
N ILE A 191 0.14 1.06 14.57
CA ILE A 191 -0.80 2.06 14.06
C ILE A 191 -2.11 1.87 14.83
N THR A 192 -2.50 2.87 15.64
CA THR A 192 -3.68 2.83 16.52
C THR A 192 -4.74 3.82 16.09
N ASP A 193 -4.45 5.12 16.16
CA ASP A 193 -5.41 6.20 15.92
C ASP A 193 -5.92 6.22 14.46
N TYR A 194 -5.08 5.80 13.54
CA TYR A 194 -5.37 5.72 12.11
C TYR A 194 -5.81 4.33 11.64
N ASP A 195 -5.78 3.34 12.52
CA ASP A 195 -6.34 2.02 12.28
C ASP A 195 -7.85 2.04 12.55
N ILE A 196 -8.62 2.27 11.49
CA ILE A 196 -10.09 2.35 11.55
C ILE A 196 -10.76 1.00 11.80
N PHE A 197 -10.03 -0.12 11.61
CA PHE A 197 -10.58 -1.47 11.73
C PHE A 197 -10.48 -2.02 13.16
N TYR A 198 -9.26 -2.08 13.68
CA TYR A 198 -8.99 -2.82 14.92
C TYR A 198 -8.33 -1.97 16.01
N LYS A 199 -8.08 -0.67 15.74
CA LYS A 199 -7.47 0.26 16.70
C LYS A 199 -6.15 -0.23 17.29
N GLY A 200 -5.36 -0.95 16.48
CA GLY A 200 -4.08 -1.51 16.89
C GLY A 200 -4.17 -2.85 17.63
N ASP A 201 -5.35 -3.49 17.67
CA ASP A 201 -5.47 -4.85 18.22
C ASP A 201 -4.73 -5.87 17.34
N MET A 202 -3.48 -6.15 17.68
CA MET A 202 -2.62 -7.03 16.89
C MET A 202 -3.09 -8.49 16.89
N GLN A 203 -3.91 -8.92 17.84
CA GLN A 203 -4.52 -10.26 17.81
C GLN A 203 -5.53 -10.36 16.65
N LYS A 204 -6.31 -9.32 16.42
CA LYS A 204 -7.22 -9.26 15.27
C LYS A 204 -6.46 -9.18 13.95
N TRP A 205 -5.36 -8.43 13.90
CA TRP A 205 -4.47 -8.39 12.74
C TRP A 205 -3.87 -9.75 12.40
N ILE A 206 -3.48 -10.57 13.41
CA ILE A 206 -3.03 -11.95 13.21
C ILE A 206 -4.14 -12.80 12.60
N ARG A 207 -5.38 -12.71 13.12
CA ARG A 207 -6.53 -13.47 12.59
C ARG A 207 -6.81 -13.11 11.15
N LEU A 208 -6.77 -11.81 10.82
CA LEU A 208 -6.93 -11.33 9.46
C LEU A 208 -5.84 -11.89 8.53
N ALA A 209 -4.56 -11.77 8.91
CA ALA A 209 -3.44 -12.25 8.10
C ALA A 209 -3.55 -13.75 7.80
N LYS A 210 -3.86 -14.56 8.81
CA LYS A 210 -4.09 -16.00 8.65
C LYS A 210 -5.28 -16.30 7.74
N SER A 211 -6.38 -15.55 7.86
CA SER A 211 -7.56 -15.71 6.99
C SER A 211 -7.29 -15.33 5.54
N LEU A 212 -6.53 -14.24 5.32
CA LEU A 212 -6.10 -13.85 3.98
C LEU A 212 -5.16 -14.88 3.36
N LYS A 213 -4.22 -15.42 4.16
CA LYS A 213 -3.33 -16.50 3.73
C LYS A 213 -4.13 -17.75 3.36
N PHE A 214 -5.05 -18.17 4.19
CA PHE A 214 -5.95 -19.29 3.91
C PHE A 214 -6.70 -19.08 2.60
N ARG A 215 -7.34 -17.93 2.41
CA ARG A 215 -8.06 -17.59 1.17
C ARG A 215 -7.14 -17.65 -0.06
N THR A 216 -5.93 -17.10 0.04
CA THR A 216 -4.96 -17.13 -1.07
C THR A 216 -4.55 -18.55 -1.44
N LEU A 217 -4.26 -19.38 -0.45
CA LEU A 217 -3.93 -20.80 -0.68
C LEU A 217 -5.10 -21.58 -1.27
N MET A 218 -6.34 -21.30 -0.81
CA MET A 218 -7.55 -21.91 -1.38
C MET A 218 -7.77 -21.52 -2.84
N THR A 219 -7.39 -20.30 -3.24
CA THR A 219 -7.44 -19.88 -4.65
C THR A 219 -6.45 -20.67 -5.52
N MET A 220 -5.34 -21.14 -4.95
CA MET A 220 -4.27 -21.82 -5.67
C MET A 220 -4.41 -23.34 -5.71
N VAL A 221 -5.11 -23.95 -4.74
CA VAL A 221 -5.02 -25.40 -4.46
C VAL A 221 -5.47 -26.29 -5.63
N ASP A 222 -6.43 -25.86 -6.42
CA ASP A 222 -6.90 -26.64 -7.58
C ASP A 222 -5.82 -26.75 -8.68
N LYS A 223 -5.01 -25.69 -8.81
CA LYS A 223 -3.90 -25.66 -9.78
C LYS A 223 -2.62 -26.25 -9.21
N ASP A 224 -2.37 -26.05 -7.91
CA ASP A 224 -1.23 -26.55 -7.16
C ASP A 224 -1.69 -27.29 -5.89
N PRO A 225 -1.97 -28.61 -5.99
CA PRO A 225 -2.43 -29.41 -4.87
C PRO A 225 -1.45 -29.47 -3.69
N THR A 226 -0.18 -29.08 -3.85
CA THR A 226 0.79 -29.04 -2.74
C THR A 226 0.40 -28.00 -1.69
N LYS A 227 -0.42 -27.03 -2.02
CA LYS A 227 -0.96 -26.03 -1.07
C LYS A 227 -1.89 -26.64 -0.02
N ALA A 228 -2.43 -27.85 -0.26
CA ALA A 228 -3.32 -28.54 0.69
C ALA A 228 -2.66 -28.81 2.03
N GLU A 229 -1.36 -29.08 2.10
CA GLU A 229 -0.64 -29.24 3.36
C GLU A 229 -0.62 -27.96 4.18
N GLN A 230 -0.33 -26.82 3.55
CA GLN A 230 -0.34 -25.51 4.22
C GLN A 230 -1.75 -25.12 4.70
N ILE A 231 -2.76 -25.42 3.90
CA ILE A 231 -4.17 -25.21 4.26
C ILE A 231 -4.53 -26.06 5.49
N GLY A 232 -4.19 -27.35 5.47
CA GLY A 232 -4.43 -28.26 6.59
C GLY A 232 -3.75 -27.78 7.87
N LYS A 233 -2.52 -27.28 7.77
CA LYS A 233 -1.79 -26.70 8.90
C LYS A 233 -2.50 -25.45 9.45
N LEU A 234 -2.92 -24.51 8.62
CA LEU A 234 -3.65 -23.31 9.06
C LEU A 234 -4.97 -23.65 9.77
N ILE A 235 -5.68 -24.69 9.30
CA ILE A 235 -6.90 -25.16 9.94
C ILE A 235 -6.59 -25.76 11.30
N SER A 236 -5.57 -26.61 11.42
CA SER A 236 -5.19 -27.25 12.68
C SER A 236 -4.65 -26.26 13.72
N ASP A 237 -3.85 -25.30 13.29
CA ASP A 237 -3.28 -24.25 14.16
C ASP A 237 -4.35 -23.25 14.61
N GLY A 238 -5.42 -23.07 13.84
CA GLY A 238 -6.51 -22.15 14.13
C GLY A 238 -6.09 -20.68 14.15
N GLY A 239 -6.90 -19.84 14.80
CA GLY A 239 -6.60 -18.42 14.97
C GLY A 239 -6.87 -17.59 13.72
N MET A 240 -7.72 -18.05 12.83
CA MET A 240 -8.34 -17.28 11.75
C MET A 240 -9.58 -16.54 12.27
N ILE A 241 -10.15 -15.65 11.47
CA ILE A 241 -11.42 -14.99 11.76
C ILE A 241 -12.49 -16.05 11.95
N SER A 242 -13.18 -16.01 13.09
CA SER A 242 -14.23 -16.98 13.46
C SER A 242 -15.51 -16.34 13.98
N SER A 243 -15.52 -15.01 14.13
CA SER A 243 -16.69 -14.24 14.57
C SER A 243 -16.84 -12.96 13.75
N ALA A 244 -18.03 -12.38 13.79
CA ALA A 244 -18.29 -11.09 13.14
C ALA A 244 -17.44 -9.95 13.74
N ASP A 245 -17.08 -10.04 15.01
CA ASP A 245 -16.28 -9.03 15.71
C ASP A 245 -14.82 -8.98 15.23
N ASP A 246 -14.36 -10.04 14.55
CA ASP A 246 -13.02 -10.12 13.96
C ASP A 246 -12.99 -9.66 12.50
N ASN A 247 -14.14 -9.34 11.91
CA ASN A 247 -14.21 -8.92 10.50
C ASN A 247 -13.46 -7.61 10.27
N LEU A 248 -12.82 -7.51 9.10
CA LEU A 248 -12.29 -6.26 8.58
C LEU A 248 -13.48 -5.42 8.07
N GLN A 249 -14.14 -4.72 8.98
CA GLN A 249 -15.33 -3.95 8.69
C GLN A 249 -14.99 -2.46 8.64
N PHE A 250 -15.32 -1.83 7.53
CA PHE A 250 -15.25 -0.38 7.40
C PHE A 250 -16.39 0.25 8.20
N PRO A 251 -16.10 1.24 9.08
CA PRO A 251 -17.10 1.87 9.94
C PRO A 251 -18.13 2.70 9.18
#